data_121a2d9b1d2f568b697bae6019a7c668
#
_entry.id   121a2d9b1d2f568b697bae6019a7c668
#
_cell.length_a   1.000
_cell.length_b   1.000
_cell.length_c   1.000
_cell.angle_alpha   90.00
_cell.angle_beta   90.00
_cell.angle_gamma   90.00
#
_symmetry.space_group_name_H-M   'P 1'
#
loop_
_entity.id
_entity.type
_entity.pdbx_description
1 polymer ?
#
loop_
_entity_poly.entity_id
_entity_poly.type
_entity_poly.pdbx_seq_one_letter_code
_entity_poly.pdbx_strand_id
1 'polypeptide(L)'
;MKKINLIFGAILSVSLIMIVSSCKHKKESPVTPERKIEIALDEFVSKLILNPPSTTDISDRIKNYLIINSNSFFGATVALLDSTNKAYYSPYWYRKNNTLEVKNLADSAYHINKQLWLRQAIDGGKPIWTDPYFDAGGGDIWMKTRSVPVYINGKIIAVATTDLSLE
;
A
#
# COMPACT_ATOMS: atom_id res chain seq x y z
N MET A 1 82.43 -3.52 -47.54
CA MET A 1 81.40 -2.48 -47.69
C MET A 1 80.08 -3.08 -47.18
N LYS A 2 79.64 -2.80 -45.92
CA LYS A 2 78.40 -3.29 -45.35
C LYS A 2 77.42 -2.10 -45.20
N LYS A 3 76.23 -2.24 -45.85
CA LYS A 3 75.15 -1.24 -45.76
C LYS A 3 74.41 -1.48 -44.49
N ILE A 4 74.23 -0.41 -43.67
CA ILE A 4 73.42 -0.39 -42.45
C ILE A 4 72.04 0.11 -42.85
N ASN A 5 71.01 -0.73 -42.70
CA ASN A 5 69.62 -0.35 -42.86
C ASN A 5 69.12 0.19 -41.57
N LEU A 6 68.70 1.46 -41.58
CA LEU A 6 68.06 2.14 -40.49
C LEU A 6 66.52 1.82 -40.50
N ILE A 7 66.03 1.14 -39.49
CA ILE A 7 64.56 0.87 -39.34
C ILE A 7 63.99 1.99 -38.51
N PHE A 8 63.16 2.82 -39.15
CA PHE A 8 62.34 3.79 -38.45
C PHE A 8 61.15 3.07 -37.74
N GLY A 9 61.20 3.03 -36.41
CA GLY A 9 60.07 2.56 -35.62
C GLY A 9 59.02 3.68 -35.41
N ALA A 10 57.83 3.51 -35.96
CA ALA A 10 56.73 4.37 -35.76
C ALA A 10 56.11 4.06 -34.38
N ILE A 11 56.19 5.00 -33.45
CA ILE A 11 55.53 4.91 -32.15
C ILE A 11 54.07 5.32 -32.35
N LEU A 12 53.15 4.35 -32.27
CA LEU A 12 51.70 4.55 -32.31
C LEU A 12 51.22 4.91 -30.88
N SER A 13 50.99 6.19 -30.62
CA SER A 13 50.40 6.65 -29.35
C SER A 13 48.90 6.39 -29.35
N VAL A 14 48.47 5.38 -28.60
CA VAL A 14 47.05 5.08 -28.35
C VAL A 14 46.57 6.04 -27.26
N SER A 15 45.86 7.09 -27.67
CA SER A 15 45.15 7.98 -26.73
C SER A 15 43.90 7.28 -26.19
N LEU A 16 43.96 6.79 -24.94
CA LEU A 16 42.84 6.24 -24.22
C LEU A 16 41.91 7.36 -23.79
N ILE A 17 40.85 7.58 -24.56
CA ILE A 17 39.78 8.52 -24.19
C ILE A 17 38.92 7.87 -23.07
N MET A 18 39.11 8.30 -21.82
CA MET A 18 38.23 7.96 -20.72
C MET A 18 36.90 8.70 -20.89
N ILE A 19 35.87 7.99 -21.36
CA ILE A 19 34.50 8.49 -21.36
C ILE A 19 33.99 8.39 -19.91
N VAL A 20 34.08 9.51 -19.18
CA VAL A 20 33.44 9.63 -17.86
C VAL A 20 31.96 9.75 -18.11
N SER A 21 31.26 8.62 -18.07
CA SER A 21 29.77 8.59 -18.07
C SER A 21 29.28 9.22 -16.77
N SER A 22 28.90 10.51 -16.84
CA SER A 22 28.27 11.20 -15.73
C SER A 22 26.87 10.64 -15.55
N CYS A 23 26.71 9.61 -14.68
CA CYS A 23 25.43 9.17 -14.19
C CYS A 23 24.83 10.34 -13.39
N LYS A 24 23.98 11.15 -14.03
CA LYS A 24 23.11 12.08 -13.32
C LYS A 24 22.19 11.25 -12.40
N HIS A 25 22.51 11.23 -11.11
CA HIS A 25 21.58 10.73 -10.10
C HIS A 25 20.30 11.55 -10.20
N LYS A 26 19.27 10.98 -10.82
CA LYS A 26 17.93 11.54 -10.79
C LYS A 26 17.52 11.50 -9.31
N LYS A 27 17.42 12.69 -8.67
CA LYS A 27 16.84 12.78 -7.33
C LYS A 27 15.43 12.20 -7.43
N GLU A 28 15.21 11.02 -6.84
CA GLU A 28 13.87 10.44 -6.74
C GLU A 28 13.01 11.41 -5.93
N SER A 29 11.86 11.77 -6.48
CA SER A 29 10.86 12.56 -5.75
C SER A 29 10.43 11.78 -4.51
N PRO A 30 10.26 12.45 -3.36
CA PRO A 30 9.80 11.76 -2.14
C PRO A 30 8.46 11.06 -2.41
N VAL A 31 8.35 9.81 -1.95
CA VAL A 31 7.13 9.00 -2.11
C VAL A 31 6.00 9.66 -1.32
N THR A 32 4.86 9.93 -1.98
CA THR A 32 3.69 10.55 -1.32
C THR A 32 3.07 9.63 -0.26
N PRO A 33 2.33 10.17 0.73
CA PRO A 33 1.60 9.36 1.71
C PRO A 33 0.65 8.35 1.07
N GLU A 34 -0.08 8.76 0.03
CA GLU A 34 -0.97 7.87 -0.74
C GLU A 34 -0.19 6.70 -1.34
N ARG A 35 0.94 6.98 -1.98
CA ARG A 35 1.76 5.93 -2.59
C ARG A 35 2.33 4.95 -1.58
N LYS A 36 2.68 5.43 -0.38
CA LYS A 36 3.11 4.55 0.74
C LYS A 36 1.98 3.62 1.16
N ILE A 37 0.76 4.15 1.29
CA ILE A 37 -0.43 3.36 1.62
C ILE A 37 -0.69 2.32 0.54
N GLU A 38 -0.66 2.69 -0.74
CA GLU A 38 -0.86 1.75 -1.86
C GLU A 38 0.09 0.56 -1.76
N ILE A 39 1.40 0.83 -1.66
CA ILE A 39 2.43 -0.22 -1.59
C ILE A 39 2.19 -1.14 -0.38
N ALA A 40 2.03 -0.55 0.81
CA ALA A 40 1.89 -1.32 2.04
C ALA A 40 0.58 -2.14 2.07
N LEU A 41 -0.53 -1.57 1.58
CA LEU A 41 -1.81 -2.27 1.55
C LEU A 41 -1.82 -3.39 0.51
N ASP A 42 -1.21 -3.19 -0.67
CA ASP A 42 -1.09 -4.23 -1.70
C ASP A 42 -0.24 -5.41 -1.19
N GLU A 43 0.85 -5.16 -0.45
CA GLU A 43 1.62 -6.20 0.23
C GLU A 43 0.79 -6.92 1.31
N PHE A 44 0.02 -6.20 2.09
CA PHE A 44 -0.85 -6.77 3.11
C PHE A 44 -1.93 -7.66 2.49
N VAL A 45 -2.59 -7.19 1.42
CA VAL A 45 -3.57 -7.96 0.66
C VAL A 45 -2.96 -9.23 0.07
N SER A 46 -1.74 -9.17 -0.47
CA SER A 46 -1.03 -10.35 -0.95
C SER A 46 -0.86 -11.41 0.14
N LYS A 47 -0.56 -11.00 1.38
CA LYS A 47 -0.49 -11.92 2.54
C LYS A 47 -1.86 -12.47 2.94
N LEU A 48 -2.94 -11.67 2.78
CA LEU A 48 -4.32 -12.14 3.02
C LEU A 48 -4.77 -13.18 1.98
N ILE A 49 -4.32 -13.06 0.74
CA ILE A 49 -4.61 -14.04 -0.32
C ILE A 49 -3.89 -15.36 -0.05
N LEU A 50 -2.61 -15.31 0.35
CA LEU A 50 -1.82 -16.51 0.67
C LEU A 50 -2.30 -17.22 1.94
N ASN A 51 -2.78 -16.47 2.92
CA ASN A 51 -3.34 -16.99 4.16
C ASN A 51 -4.67 -16.28 4.43
N PRO A 52 -5.81 -16.86 4.01
CA PRO A 52 -7.12 -16.24 4.10
C PRO A 52 -7.47 -15.78 5.52
N PRO A 53 -8.04 -14.56 5.66
CA PRO A 53 -8.36 -14.00 6.97
C PRO A 53 -9.58 -14.71 7.60
N SER A 54 -9.56 -14.83 8.93
CA SER A 54 -10.66 -15.33 9.74
C SER A 54 -11.02 -14.32 10.85
N THR A 55 -12.17 -14.52 11.50
CA THR A 55 -12.56 -13.68 12.64
C THR A 55 -11.63 -13.81 13.85
N THR A 56 -10.85 -14.88 13.94
CA THR A 56 -9.97 -15.16 15.08
C THR A 56 -8.59 -14.53 14.95
N ASP A 57 -8.11 -14.23 13.73
CA ASP A 57 -6.74 -13.76 13.51
C ASP A 57 -6.65 -12.37 12.86
N ILE A 58 -7.69 -11.92 12.16
CA ILE A 58 -7.60 -10.71 11.35
C ILE A 58 -7.37 -9.45 12.17
N SER A 59 -7.94 -9.35 13.37
CA SER A 59 -7.75 -8.19 14.24
C SER A 59 -6.26 -7.96 14.58
N ASP A 60 -5.55 -9.01 14.97
CA ASP A 60 -4.12 -8.93 15.29
C ASP A 60 -3.26 -8.64 14.05
N ARG A 61 -3.65 -9.18 12.90
CA ARG A 61 -2.96 -8.91 11.63
C ARG A 61 -3.06 -7.44 11.23
N ILE A 62 -4.23 -6.80 11.39
CA ILE A 62 -4.45 -5.36 11.14
C ILE A 62 -3.64 -4.52 12.14
N LYS A 63 -3.69 -4.87 13.43
CA LYS A 63 -2.89 -4.19 14.47
C LYS A 63 -1.41 -4.18 14.11
N ASN A 64 -0.86 -5.35 13.77
CA ASN A 64 0.54 -5.49 13.38
C ASN A 64 0.86 -4.72 12.10
N TYR A 65 -0.05 -4.70 11.11
CA TYR A 65 0.09 -3.91 9.90
C TYR A 65 0.26 -2.41 10.22
N LEU A 66 -0.55 -1.85 11.14
CA LEU A 66 -0.43 -0.44 11.54
C LEU A 66 0.83 -0.17 12.38
N ILE A 67 1.28 -1.14 13.20
CA ILE A 67 2.51 -1.00 14.01
C ILE A 67 3.74 -0.89 13.11
N ILE A 68 3.87 -1.73 12.09
CA ILE A 68 5.04 -1.78 11.21
C ILE A 68 5.05 -0.66 10.15
N ASN A 69 3.91 -0.02 9.90
CA ASN A 69 3.80 1.07 8.95
C ASN A 69 3.81 2.43 9.66
N SER A 70 4.14 3.47 8.92
CA SER A 70 4.39 4.80 9.47
C SER A 70 3.15 5.40 10.16
N ASN A 71 3.39 6.40 11.03
CA ASN A 71 2.34 7.19 11.69
C ASN A 71 1.43 7.95 10.71
N SER A 72 1.77 8.01 9.41
CA SER A 72 0.91 8.59 8.37
C SER A 72 -0.30 7.71 8.03
N PHE A 73 -0.33 6.44 8.48
CA PHE A 73 -1.51 5.58 8.35
C PHE A 73 -2.38 5.79 9.59
N PHE A 74 -3.53 6.44 9.41
CA PHE A 74 -4.42 6.75 10.53
C PHE A 74 -5.11 5.50 11.07
N GLY A 75 -5.75 4.72 10.17
CA GLY A 75 -6.49 3.53 10.53
C GLY A 75 -6.45 2.47 9.44
N ALA A 76 -6.89 1.27 9.78
CA ALA A 76 -7.04 0.16 8.83
C ALA A 76 -8.10 -0.82 9.32
N THR A 77 -8.79 -1.44 8.36
CA THR A 77 -9.68 -2.57 8.60
C THR A 77 -9.59 -3.62 7.50
N VAL A 78 -10.08 -4.81 7.80
CA VAL A 78 -10.44 -5.83 6.80
C VAL A 78 -11.86 -6.27 7.07
N ALA A 79 -12.77 -5.83 6.22
CA ALA A 79 -14.17 -6.22 6.30
C ALA A 79 -14.36 -7.61 5.69
N LEU A 80 -14.66 -8.62 6.51
CA LEU A 80 -14.96 -9.98 6.05
C LEU A 80 -16.38 -10.03 5.50
N LEU A 81 -16.55 -10.63 4.33
CA LEU A 81 -17.82 -10.67 3.60
C LEU A 81 -18.46 -12.04 3.65
N ASP A 82 -19.79 -12.07 3.73
CA ASP A 82 -20.59 -13.25 3.53
C ASP A 82 -20.82 -13.56 2.03
N SER A 83 -21.54 -14.64 1.75
CA SER A 83 -21.86 -15.06 0.37
C SER A 83 -22.73 -14.07 -0.41
N THR A 84 -23.32 -13.07 0.25
CA THR A 84 -24.13 -12.00 -0.35
C THR A 84 -23.38 -10.69 -0.49
N ASN A 85 -22.03 -10.69 -0.29
CA ASN A 85 -21.16 -9.52 -0.28
C ASN A 85 -21.53 -8.48 0.79
N LYS A 86 -22.02 -8.93 1.95
CA LYS A 86 -22.25 -8.10 3.12
C LYS A 86 -21.15 -8.33 4.15
N ALA A 87 -20.62 -7.25 4.68
CA ALA A 87 -19.65 -7.31 5.78
C ALA A 87 -20.36 -7.76 7.06
N TYR A 88 -19.82 -8.80 7.70
CA TYR A 88 -20.32 -9.36 8.95
C TYR A 88 -19.34 -9.21 10.12
N TYR A 89 -18.07 -8.92 9.83
CA TYR A 89 -17.03 -8.65 10.81
C TYR A 89 -15.99 -7.70 10.22
N SER A 90 -15.61 -6.64 10.95
CA SER A 90 -14.69 -5.61 10.47
C SER A 90 -13.99 -4.93 11.63
N PRO A 91 -12.96 -5.55 12.23
CA PRO A 91 -12.19 -4.93 13.29
C PRO A 91 -11.38 -3.76 12.70
N TYR A 92 -11.66 -2.56 13.19
CA TYR A 92 -11.02 -1.32 12.78
C TYR A 92 -10.04 -0.87 13.85
N TRP A 93 -8.77 -0.90 13.54
CA TRP A 93 -7.70 -0.33 14.35
C TRP A 93 -7.38 1.08 13.85
N TYR A 94 -7.27 2.05 14.77
CA TYR A 94 -7.00 3.44 14.42
C TYR A 94 -6.19 4.14 15.51
N ARG A 95 -5.51 5.23 15.11
CA ARG A 95 -4.68 6.02 16.02
C ARG A 95 -5.53 7.06 16.74
N LYS A 96 -5.39 7.11 18.07
CA LYS A 96 -6.01 8.11 18.93
C LYS A 96 -5.08 8.42 20.08
N ASN A 97 -4.76 9.69 20.31
CA ASN A 97 -3.90 10.13 21.40
C ASN A 97 -2.57 9.33 21.51
N ASN A 98 -1.90 9.10 20.38
CA ASN A 98 -0.65 8.31 20.27
C ASN A 98 -0.80 6.82 20.67
N THR A 99 -2.00 6.30 20.79
CA THR A 99 -2.29 4.88 21.02
C THR A 99 -3.05 4.27 19.84
N LEU A 100 -3.12 2.93 19.81
CA LEU A 100 -4.00 2.22 18.88
C LEU A 100 -5.25 1.77 19.64
N GLU A 101 -6.41 2.20 19.16
CA GLU A 101 -7.71 1.73 19.62
C GLU A 101 -8.35 0.82 18.58
N VAL A 102 -9.29 -0.02 19.02
CA VAL A 102 -10.03 -0.94 18.14
C VAL A 102 -11.53 -0.87 18.41
N LYS A 103 -12.30 -0.95 17.33
CA LYS A 103 -13.77 -1.17 17.38
C LYS A 103 -14.17 -2.12 16.23
N ASN A 104 -15.36 -2.71 16.29
CA ASN A 104 -15.90 -3.48 15.17
C ASN A 104 -16.87 -2.60 14.37
N LEU A 105 -16.55 -2.29 13.11
CA LEU A 105 -17.42 -1.47 12.25
C LEU A 105 -18.64 -2.23 11.74
N ALA A 106 -18.70 -3.55 11.90
CA ALA A 106 -19.87 -4.35 11.53
C ALA A 106 -21.00 -4.31 12.57
N ASP A 107 -20.91 -3.40 13.56
CA ASP A 107 -22.03 -3.13 14.45
C ASP A 107 -23.18 -2.40 13.73
N SER A 108 -24.36 -2.40 14.35
CA SER A 108 -25.56 -1.84 13.74
C SER A 108 -25.53 -0.31 13.60
N ALA A 109 -24.75 0.39 14.44
CA ALA A 109 -24.72 1.85 14.50
C ALA A 109 -23.93 2.46 13.34
N TYR A 110 -22.82 1.83 12.92
CA TYR A 110 -21.98 2.33 11.84
C TYR A 110 -22.58 2.08 10.45
N HIS A 111 -23.49 1.12 10.29
CA HIS A 111 -24.09 0.76 9.00
C HIS A 111 -23.07 0.46 7.92
N ILE A 112 -22.05 -0.35 8.23
CA ILE A 112 -20.90 -0.64 7.36
C ILE A 112 -21.28 -0.95 5.92
N ASN A 113 -22.36 -1.69 5.69
CA ASN A 113 -22.81 -2.11 4.36
C ASN A 113 -23.40 -0.96 3.51
N LYS A 114 -23.48 0.26 4.05
CA LYS A 114 -23.84 1.49 3.32
C LYS A 114 -22.62 2.39 3.06
N GLN A 115 -21.47 2.08 3.63
CA GLN A 115 -20.28 2.92 3.52
C GLN A 115 -19.69 2.89 2.09
N LEU A 116 -19.36 4.07 1.56
CA LEU A 116 -18.85 4.21 0.20
C LEU A 116 -17.54 3.48 0.00
N TRP A 117 -16.62 3.54 0.99
CA TRP A 117 -15.32 2.87 0.92
C TRP A 117 -15.47 1.35 0.74
N LEU A 118 -16.52 0.74 1.31
CA LEU A 118 -16.81 -0.68 1.15
C LEU A 118 -17.52 -0.97 -0.19
N ARG A 119 -18.61 -0.23 -0.45
CA ARG A 119 -19.46 -0.51 -1.62
C ARG A 119 -18.74 -0.27 -2.94
N GLN A 120 -18.01 0.85 -3.08
CA GLN A 120 -17.30 1.16 -4.32
C GLN A 120 -16.23 0.10 -4.65
N ALA A 121 -15.54 -0.45 -3.63
CA ALA A 121 -14.57 -1.52 -3.84
C ALA A 121 -15.23 -2.84 -4.27
N ILE A 122 -16.37 -3.20 -3.65
CA ILE A 122 -17.10 -4.42 -3.99
C ILE A 122 -17.74 -4.31 -5.38
N ASP A 123 -18.49 -3.23 -5.62
CA ASP A 123 -19.28 -3.05 -6.85
C ASP A 123 -18.37 -2.82 -8.07
N GLY A 124 -17.25 -2.13 -7.87
CA GLY A 124 -16.23 -1.91 -8.90
C GLY A 124 -15.28 -3.08 -9.12
N GLY A 125 -15.18 -3.99 -8.15
CA GLY A 125 -14.28 -5.16 -8.20
C GLY A 125 -12.78 -4.81 -8.30
N LYS A 126 -12.38 -3.62 -7.91
CA LYS A 126 -11.00 -3.11 -8.05
C LYS A 126 -10.61 -2.19 -6.90
N PRO A 127 -9.30 -1.98 -6.69
CA PRO A 127 -8.83 -1.00 -5.73
C PRO A 127 -9.31 0.41 -6.05
N ILE A 128 -9.74 1.13 -5.00
CA ILE A 128 -10.22 2.52 -5.11
C ILE A 128 -9.58 3.41 -4.04
N TRP A 129 -9.54 4.72 -4.29
CA TRP A 129 -9.49 5.76 -3.28
C TRP A 129 -10.85 6.44 -3.21
N THR A 130 -11.33 6.71 -1.99
CA THR A 130 -12.51 7.57 -1.83
C THR A 130 -12.15 9.03 -2.10
N ASP A 131 -13.14 9.85 -2.41
CA ASP A 131 -13.03 11.29 -2.17
C ASP A 131 -12.87 11.56 -0.66
N PRO A 132 -12.39 12.77 -0.26
CA PRO A 132 -12.39 13.17 1.14
C PRO A 132 -13.78 13.08 1.76
N TYR A 133 -13.89 12.47 2.96
CA TYR A 133 -15.14 12.37 3.71
C TYR A 133 -14.88 12.39 5.22
N PHE A 134 -15.89 12.77 6.01
CA PHE A 134 -15.86 12.63 7.45
C PHE A 134 -16.42 11.27 7.85
N ASP A 135 -15.60 10.45 8.52
CA ASP A 135 -15.94 9.05 8.88
C ASP A 135 -16.66 8.99 10.23
N ALA A 136 -17.91 9.46 10.25
CA ALA A 136 -18.72 9.50 11.45
C ALA A 136 -18.96 8.10 12.05
N GLY A 137 -18.59 7.93 13.32
CA GLY A 137 -18.73 6.65 14.04
C GLY A 137 -17.65 5.62 13.74
N GLY A 138 -16.79 5.87 12.72
CA GLY A 138 -15.56 5.12 12.47
C GLY A 138 -14.37 5.83 13.09
N GLY A 139 -13.59 6.56 12.29
CA GLY A 139 -12.44 7.34 12.76
C GLY A 139 -12.81 8.68 13.40
N ASP A 140 -13.98 9.22 13.13
CA ASP A 140 -14.47 10.54 13.55
C ASP A 140 -13.54 11.70 13.15
N ILE A 141 -12.91 11.58 11.95
CA ILE A 141 -12.04 12.59 11.33
C ILE A 141 -12.32 12.71 9.84
N TRP A 142 -11.81 13.80 9.24
CA TRP A 142 -11.71 13.91 7.78
C TRP A 142 -10.59 13.03 7.24
N MET A 143 -10.92 12.16 6.29
CA MET A 143 -9.98 11.21 5.73
C MET A 143 -10.25 10.88 4.27
N LYS A 144 -9.28 10.19 3.65
CA LYS A 144 -9.45 9.42 2.42
C LYS A 144 -9.11 7.97 2.72
N THR A 145 -9.88 7.05 2.17
CA THR A 145 -9.66 5.61 2.37
C THR A 145 -9.23 4.94 1.07
N ARG A 146 -8.10 4.22 1.12
CA ARG A 146 -7.73 3.24 0.11
C ARG A 146 -8.43 1.93 0.43
N SER A 147 -9.23 1.40 -0.50
CA SER A 147 -9.91 0.11 -0.33
C SER A 147 -9.51 -0.85 -1.43
N VAL A 148 -9.15 -2.07 -1.05
CA VAL A 148 -8.69 -3.13 -1.97
C VAL A 148 -9.51 -4.40 -1.73
N PRO A 149 -10.26 -4.89 -2.72
CA PRO A 149 -10.98 -6.16 -2.59
C PRO A 149 -10.01 -7.34 -2.58
N VAL A 150 -10.23 -8.27 -1.66
CA VAL A 150 -9.44 -9.51 -1.50
C VAL A 150 -10.15 -10.64 -2.21
N TYR A 151 -9.53 -11.15 -3.27
CA TYR A 151 -10.08 -12.23 -4.08
C TYR A 151 -9.49 -13.59 -3.70
N ILE A 152 -10.36 -14.60 -3.50
CA ILE A 152 -9.97 -16.01 -3.42
C ILE A 152 -10.87 -16.81 -4.34
N ASN A 153 -10.27 -17.59 -5.24
CA ASN A 153 -11.00 -18.40 -6.22
C ASN A 153 -12.04 -17.60 -7.02
N GLY A 154 -11.69 -16.37 -7.41
CA GLY A 154 -12.54 -15.48 -8.21
C GLY A 154 -13.69 -14.81 -7.44
N LYS A 155 -13.79 -14.98 -6.12
CA LYS A 155 -14.80 -14.36 -5.26
C LYS A 155 -14.15 -13.32 -4.35
N ILE A 156 -14.82 -12.19 -4.13
CA ILE A 156 -14.41 -11.23 -3.10
C ILE A 156 -14.82 -11.82 -1.74
N ILE A 157 -13.84 -12.05 -0.86
CA ILE A 157 -14.09 -12.59 0.48
C ILE A 157 -13.94 -11.54 1.57
N ALA A 158 -13.26 -10.44 1.24
CA ALA A 158 -13.02 -9.32 2.16
C ALA A 158 -12.68 -8.05 1.38
N VAL A 159 -12.76 -6.91 2.06
CA VAL A 159 -12.18 -5.64 1.60
C VAL A 159 -11.19 -5.15 2.65
N ALA A 160 -9.93 -4.99 2.27
CA ALA A 160 -8.89 -4.41 3.12
C ALA A 160 -8.80 -2.90 2.87
N THR A 161 -8.62 -2.11 3.95
CA THR A 161 -8.51 -0.65 3.85
C THR A 161 -7.35 -0.09 4.63
N THR A 162 -6.93 1.10 4.23
CA THR A 162 -6.06 1.98 5.01
C THR A 162 -6.50 3.42 4.82
N ASP A 163 -6.55 4.15 5.92
CA ASP A 163 -7.02 5.54 5.96
C ASP A 163 -5.84 6.51 6.03
N LEU A 164 -5.94 7.56 5.23
CA LEU A 164 -5.09 8.74 5.27
C LEU A 164 -5.87 9.86 5.93
N SER A 165 -5.40 10.31 7.12
CA SER A 165 -5.94 11.51 7.77
C SER A 165 -5.68 12.75 6.91
N LEU A 166 -6.63 13.67 6.91
CA LEU A 166 -6.54 14.99 6.27
C LEU A 166 -6.45 16.11 7.32
N GLU A 167 -6.25 15.75 8.60
CA GLU A 167 -6.07 16.66 9.74
C GLU A 167 -4.62 16.69 10.19
#